data_808ff46fddc491984547f9214d83c874
#
_entry.id   808ff46fddc491984547f9214d83c874
#
_cell.length_a   1.000
_cell.length_b   1.000
_cell.length_c   1.000
_cell.angle_alpha   90.00
_cell.angle_beta   90.00
_cell.angle_gamma   90.00
#
_symmetry.space_group_name_H-M   'P 1'
#
loop_
_entity.id
_entity.type
_entity.pdbx_description
1 polymer ?
#
loop_
_entity_poly.entity_id
_entity_poly.type
_entity_poly.pdbx_seq_one_letter_code
_entity_poly.pdbx_strand_id
1 'polypeptide(L)'
;NRMLQGIMTLLVPFKITPKTALKIYQYFGPTSVEILEKSPFELCQISGFGFRRVDAIVQKSGGNLHDSMRIKGAVFCALDEGKSKRGHLYISSEELEKSALKLLNEKIPVPELRLHQQEVRDMMQEMILNGAVVSVKDNIYLPRVFAQEDETARRIAQRLVAQMPVEHIAPVLEQVKVEMGLRLSAQQEAAVYAAFRHGLSVITGSPGTGKTTVLRTILEVYRRLHPDGKVALMA
;
A
#
# COMPACT_ATOMS: atom_id res chain seq x y z
N ASN A 1 11.41 31.35 -16.35
CA ASN A 1 10.65 31.28 -15.12
C ASN A 1 11.64 31.29 -13.95
N ARG A 2 11.75 32.45 -13.25
CA ARG A 2 12.73 32.70 -12.16
C ARG A 2 12.70 31.60 -11.05
N MET A 3 11.53 31.05 -10.75
CA MET A 3 11.38 30.01 -9.72
C MET A 3 12.00 28.68 -10.12
N LEU A 4 11.79 28.24 -11.37
CA LEU A 4 12.48 27.04 -11.87
C LEU A 4 14.00 27.20 -11.88
N GLN A 5 14.49 28.41 -12.17
CA GLN A 5 15.92 28.73 -12.03
C GLN A 5 16.40 28.62 -10.59
N GLY A 6 15.64 29.14 -9.62
CA GLY A 6 15.95 29.00 -8.19
C GLY A 6 16.03 27.53 -7.75
N ILE A 7 15.02 26.73 -8.10
CA ILE A 7 15.01 25.28 -7.83
C ILE A 7 16.21 24.61 -8.50
N MET A 8 16.49 24.92 -9.76
CA MET A 8 17.63 24.35 -10.48
C MET A 8 18.97 24.74 -9.83
N THR A 9 19.15 25.99 -9.42
CA THR A 9 20.38 26.44 -8.77
C THR A 9 20.65 25.68 -7.48
N LEU A 10 19.61 25.44 -6.66
CA LEU A 10 19.71 24.65 -5.44
C LEU A 10 19.98 23.16 -5.70
N LEU A 11 19.49 22.63 -6.79
CA LEU A 11 19.51 21.18 -7.06
C LEU A 11 20.61 20.73 -8.03
N VAL A 12 21.24 21.66 -8.78
CA VAL A 12 22.37 21.36 -9.69
C VAL A 12 23.51 20.61 -9.00
N PRO A 13 23.96 20.97 -7.79
CA PRO A 13 25.01 20.23 -7.09
C PRO A 13 24.68 18.75 -6.85
N PHE A 14 23.41 18.38 -6.89
CA PHE A 14 22.92 17.03 -6.61
C PHE A 14 22.55 16.23 -7.87
N LYS A 15 22.94 16.71 -9.06
CA LYS A 15 22.68 16.08 -10.36
C LYS A 15 21.18 15.81 -10.59
N ILE A 16 20.33 16.75 -10.21
CA ILE A 16 18.89 16.68 -10.43
C ILE A 16 18.56 17.27 -11.81
N THR A 17 17.77 16.52 -12.58
CA THR A 17 17.42 16.90 -13.95
C THR A 17 16.33 17.99 -13.96
N PRO A 18 16.24 18.80 -15.04
CA PRO A 18 15.17 19.79 -15.21
C PRO A 18 13.75 19.19 -15.09
N LYS A 19 13.58 17.95 -15.57
CA LYS A 19 12.31 17.20 -15.44
C LYS A 19 11.93 16.99 -13.98
N THR A 20 12.92 16.75 -13.12
CA THR A 20 12.72 16.54 -11.70
C THR A 20 12.42 17.87 -10.97
N ALA A 21 13.11 18.94 -11.33
CA ALA A 21 12.81 20.29 -10.82
C ALA A 21 11.38 20.72 -11.18
N LEU A 22 10.93 20.40 -12.40
CA LEU A 22 9.56 20.65 -12.83
C LEU A 22 8.53 19.89 -11.98
N LYS A 23 8.79 18.62 -11.63
CA LYS A 23 7.92 17.84 -10.74
C LYS A 23 7.79 18.48 -9.35
N ILE A 24 8.89 18.97 -8.78
CA ILE A 24 8.89 19.69 -7.50
C ILE A 24 8.00 20.92 -7.60
N TYR A 25 8.19 21.69 -8.65
CA TYR A 25 7.39 22.90 -8.87
C TYR A 25 5.90 22.59 -9.11
N GLN A 26 5.59 21.53 -9.84
CA GLN A 26 4.19 21.10 -10.05
C GLN A 26 3.51 20.68 -8.76
N TYR A 27 4.26 20.13 -7.81
CA TYR A 27 3.72 19.62 -6.54
C TYR A 27 3.58 20.73 -5.49
N PHE A 28 4.62 21.54 -5.28
CA PHE A 28 4.68 22.55 -4.23
C PHE A 28 4.44 24.00 -4.74
N GLY A 29 4.43 24.22 -6.04
CA GLY A 29 4.21 25.55 -6.61
C GLY A 29 5.25 26.57 -6.18
N PRO A 30 4.80 27.81 -5.81
CA PRO A 30 5.69 28.90 -5.40
C PRO A 30 6.53 28.62 -4.15
N THR A 31 6.10 27.73 -3.27
CA THR A 31 6.78 27.39 -2.01
C THR A 31 7.94 26.40 -2.19
N SER A 32 8.17 25.91 -3.41
CA SER A 32 9.19 24.89 -3.71
C SER A 32 10.59 25.23 -3.21
N VAL A 33 11.01 26.50 -3.34
CA VAL A 33 12.34 26.95 -2.91
C VAL A 33 12.43 26.91 -1.38
N GLU A 34 11.41 27.42 -0.71
CA GLU A 34 11.35 27.42 0.76
C GLU A 34 11.36 26.01 1.34
N ILE A 35 10.62 25.06 0.72
CA ILE A 35 10.60 23.66 1.13
C ILE A 35 11.96 23.02 0.95
N LEU A 36 12.66 23.30 -0.16
CA LEU A 36 14.00 22.77 -0.39
C LEU A 36 15.02 23.26 0.66
N GLU A 37 14.87 24.49 1.13
CA GLU A 37 15.78 25.09 2.11
C GLU A 37 15.44 24.71 3.56
N LYS A 38 14.15 24.73 3.92
CA LYS A 38 13.72 24.56 5.32
C LYS A 38 13.22 23.15 5.67
N SER A 39 12.64 22.44 4.71
CA SER A 39 11.96 21.15 4.95
C SER A 39 12.21 20.17 3.81
N PRO A 40 13.46 19.87 3.45
CA PRO A 40 13.79 19.08 2.25
C PRO A 40 13.19 17.67 2.24
N PHE A 41 12.88 17.11 3.41
CA PHE A 41 12.27 15.78 3.52
C PHE A 41 10.78 15.72 3.07
N GLU A 42 10.13 16.89 2.91
CA GLU A 42 8.83 16.97 2.23
C GLU A 42 8.89 16.48 0.78
N LEU A 43 10.05 16.52 0.15
CA LEU A 43 10.25 15.95 -1.19
C LEU A 43 9.95 14.45 -1.25
N CYS A 44 10.02 13.75 -0.14
CA CYS A 44 9.70 12.30 -0.08
C CYS A 44 8.23 12.00 -0.44
N GLN A 45 7.36 13.02 -0.44
CA GLN A 45 5.97 12.90 -0.91
C GLN A 45 5.88 12.78 -2.44
N ILE A 46 6.92 13.20 -3.17
CA ILE A 46 6.93 13.16 -4.63
C ILE A 46 7.47 11.81 -5.12
N SER A 47 6.72 11.14 -5.97
CA SER A 47 7.18 9.89 -6.60
C SER A 47 8.53 10.06 -7.30
N GLY A 48 9.51 9.25 -6.89
CA GLY A 48 10.89 9.29 -7.36
C GLY A 48 11.87 10.07 -6.48
N PHE A 49 11.39 10.67 -5.38
CA PHE A 49 12.21 11.24 -4.31
C PHE A 49 12.16 10.37 -3.06
N GLY A 50 12.80 9.24 -3.08
CA GLY A 50 12.93 8.42 -1.87
C GLY A 50 13.86 9.08 -0.83
N PHE A 51 13.66 8.74 0.43
CA PHE A 51 14.44 9.22 1.58
C PHE A 51 15.95 9.25 1.31
N ARG A 52 16.53 8.15 0.82
CA ARG A 52 17.99 8.05 0.58
C ARG A 52 18.53 9.13 -0.37
N ARG A 53 17.72 9.56 -1.32
CA ARG A 53 18.11 10.62 -2.27
C ARG A 53 18.07 11.99 -1.61
N VAL A 54 17.00 12.27 -0.88
CA VAL A 54 16.85 13.54 -0.13
C VAL A 54 17.90 13.63 0.96
N ASP A 55 18.11 12.57 1.72
CA ASP A 55 19.10 12.48 2.78
C ASP A 55 20.54 12.73 2.27
N ALA A 56 20.88 12.16 1.10
CA ALA A 56 22.17 12.44 0.47
C ALA A 56 22.35 13.90 0.05
N ILE A 57 21.27 14.60 -0.30
CA ILE A 57 21.27 16.02 -0.58
C ILE A 57 21.56 16.80 0.71
N VAL A 58 20.79 16.55 1.74
CA VAL A 58 20.87 17.23 3.04
C VAL A 58 22.25 17.04 3.67
N GLN A 59 22.79 15.83 3.68
CA GLN A 59 24.13 15.55 4.20
C GLN A 59 25.23 16.34 3.45
N LYS A 60 25.15 16.43 2.12
CA LYS A 60 26.10 17.18 1.30
C LYS A 60 26.00 18.70 1.53
N SER A 61 24.83 19.19 1.89
CA SER A 61 24.59 20.59 2.21
C SER A 61 24.98 20.98 3.64
N GLY A 62 25.54 20.03 4.43
CA GLY A 62 25.89 20.26 5.83
C GLY A 62 24.68 20.35 6.76
N GLY A 63 23.57 19.74 6.38
CA GLY A 63 22.35 19.72 7.19
C GLY A 63 22.52 18.94 8.51
N ASN A 64 21.67 19.24 9.48
CA ASN A 64 21.67 18.58 10.78
C ASN A 64 21.24 17.10 10.63
N LEU A 65 22.11 16.18 11.03
CA LEU A 65 21.86 14.73 10.98
C LEU A 65 20.79 14.28 11.99
N HIS A 66 20.60 15.05 13.08
CA HIS A 66 19.62 14.81 14.14
C HIS A 66 18.33 15.62 13.94
N ASP A 67 18.10 16.14 12.73
CA ASP A 67 16.87 16.86 12.39
C ASP A 67 15.65 15.94 12.52
N SER A 68 14.62 16.42 13.22
CA SER A 68 13.37 15.67 13.44
C SER A 68 12.67 15.29 12.14
N MET A 69 12.70 16.16 11.13
CA MET A 69 12.11 15.86 9.81
C MET A 69 12.89 14.77 9.07
N ARG A 70 14.20 14.68 9.27
CA ARG A 70 15.02 13.59 8.75
C ARG A 70 14.63 12.25 9.37
N ILE A 71 14.48 12.21 10.70
CA ILE A 71 14.09 11.00 11.44
C ILE A 71 12.69 10.56 10.99
N LYS A 72 11.73 11.48 10.95
CA LYS A 72 10.37 11.26 10.45
C LYS A 72 10.37 10.72 9.02
N GLY A 73 11.16 11.30 8.13
CA GLY A 73 11.31 10.83 6.75
C GLY A 73 11.85 9.40 6.64
N ALA A 74 12.78 9.01 7.51
CA ALA A 74 13.31 7.64 7.57
C ALA A 74 12.25 6.63 8.04
N VAL A 75 11.44 6.99 9.04
CA VAL A 75 10.32 6.14 9.52
C VAL A 75 9.30 5.92 8.40
N PHE A 76 8.88 6.96 7.70
CA PHE A 76 7.98 6.81 6.55
C PHE A 76 8.58 5.97 5.42
N CYS A 77 9.87 6.16 5.12
CA CYS A 77 10.55 5.36 4.11
C CYS A 77 10.59 3.88 4.49
N ALA A 78 10.87 3.55 5.74
CA ALA A 78 10.89 2.17 6.21
C ALA A 78 9.50 1.50 6.09
N LEU A 79 8.43 2.22 6.44
CA LEU A 79 7.05 1.76 6.26
C LEU A 79 6.69 1.55 4.78
N ASP A 80 7.05 2.48 3.91
CA ASP A 80 6.76 2.38 2.48
C ASP A 80 7.58 1.26 1.80
N GLU A 81 8.83 1.06 2.20
CA GLU A 81 9.64 -0.07 1.73
C GLU A 81 9.06 -1.42 2.17
N GLY A 82 8.54 -1.53 3.39
CA GLY A 82 7.84 -2.73 3.86
C GLY A 82 6.62 -3.04 3.00
N LYS A 83 5.83 -2.03 2.67
CA LYS A 83 4.66 -2.14 1.79
C LYS A 83 5.04 -2.50 0.36
N SER A 84 5.92 -1.71 -0.27
CA SER A 84 6.19 -1.80 -1.71
C SER A 84 7.04 -3.00 -2.10
N LYS A 85 8.00 -3.41 -1.25
CA LYS A 85 8.93 -4.51 -1.54
C LYS A 85 8.46 -5.87 -0.99
N ARG A 86 7.73 -5.87 0.12
CA ARG A 86 7.33 -7.09 0.84
C ARG A 86 5.83 -7.33 0.87
N GLY A 87 5.02 -6.37 0.44
CA GLY A 87 3.55 -6.45 0.48
C GLY A 87 2.97 -6.35 1.90
N HIS A 88 3.75 -5.88 2.88
CA HIS A 88 3.30 -5.74 4.25
C HIS A 88 2.35 -4.54 4.39
N LEU A 89 1.25 -4.71 5.08
CA LEU A 89 0.34 -3.60 5.42
C LEU A 89 0.85 -2.80 6.62
N TYR A 90 1.61 -3.45 7.50
CA TYR A 90 2.21 -2.88 8.71
C TYR A 90 3.60 -3.46 8.96
N ILE A 91 4.32 -2.86 9.89
CA ILE A 91 5.58 -3.36 10.42
C ILE A 91 5.50 -3.29 11.94
N SER A 92 6.08 -4.26 12.67
CA SER A 92 6.16 -4.18 14.12
C SER A 92 7.00 -2.97 14.56
N SER A 93 6.67 -2.40 15.73
CA SER A 93 7.39 -1.25 16.27
C SER A 93 8.90 -1.48 16.32
N GLU A 94 9.34 -2.66 16.80
CA GLU A 94 10.74 -3.03 16.89
C GLU A 94 11.43 -3.13 15.51
N GLU A 95 10.80 -3.76 14.53
CA GLU A 95 11.36 -3.86 13.17
C GLU A 95 11.43 -2.51 12.47
N LEU A 96 10.42 -1.66 12.68
CA LEU A 96 10.38 -0.31 12.13
C LEU A 96 11.51 0.55 12.71
N GLU A 97 11.71 0.51 14.02
CA GLU A 97 12.78 1.21 14.70
C GLU A 97 14.16 0.79 14.16
N LYS A 98 14.41 -0.51 14.06
CA LYS A 98 15.67 -1.04 13.49
C LYS A 98 15.87 -0.62 12.03
N SER A 99 14.81 -0.66 11.25
CA SER A 99 14.87 -0.32 9.82
C SER A 99 15.10 1.18 9.59
N ALA A 100 14.43 2.03 10.35
CA ALA A 100 14.62 3.48 10.29
C ALA A 100 16.01 3.88 10.77
N LEU A 101 16.48 3.32 11.89
CA LEU A 101 17.84 3.55 12.42
C LEU A 101 18.92 3.13 11.41
N LYS A 102 18.73 2.00 10.74
CA LYS A 102 19.62 1.55 9.67
C LYS A 102 19.69 2.55 8.53
N LEU A 103 18.54 3.07 8.06
CA LEU A 103 18.48 4.09 7.01
C LEU A 103 19.22 5.37 7.41
N LEU A 104 19.00 5.84 8.64
CA LEU A 104 19.60 7.06 9.17
C LEU A 104 21.12 6.98 9.30
N ASN A 105 21.66 5.80 9.63
CA ASN A 105 23.08 5.61 9.89
C ASN A 105 23.85 4.98 8.71
N GLU A 106 23.18 4.59 7.62
CA GLU A 106 23.77 3.83 6.50
C GLU A 106 25.01 4.49 5.89
N LYS A 107 25.05 5.84 5.84
CA LYS A 107 26.14 6.59 5.21
C LYS A 107 26.92 7.47 6.19
N ILE A 108 26.78 7.25 7.49
CA ILE A 108 27.49 8.02 8.52
C ILE A 108 28.69 7.22 8.99
N PRO A 109 29.93 7.57 8.53
CA PRO A 109 31.13 6.83 8.88
C PRO A 109 31.58 7.09 10.32
N VAL A 110 31.28 8.28 10.87
CA VAL A 110 31.70 8.72 12.20
C VAL A 110 30.71 8.23 13.24
N PRO A 111 31.13 7.35 14.18
CA PRO A 111 30.19 6.76 15.15
C PRO A 111 29.49 7.78 16.04
N GLU A 112 30.20 8.86 16.43
CA GLU A 112 29.71 9.92 17.31
C GLU A 112 28.59 10.76 16.68
N LEU A 113 28.48 10.74 15.35
CA LEU A 113 27.43 11.44 14.58
C LEU A 113 26.23 10.56 14.26
N ARG A 114 26.25 9.29 14.67
CA ARG A 114 25.15 8.35 14.44
C ARG A 114 24.01 8.61 15.40
N LEU A 115 22.81 8.47 14.89
CA LEU A 115 21.60 8.50 15.69
C LEU A 115 21.51 7.24 16.54
N HIS A 116 20.91 7.41 17.71
CA HIS A 116 20.62 6.32 18.64
C HIS A 116 19.17 5.86 18.53
N GLN A 117 18.91 4.67 18.99
CA GLN A 117 17.61 4.03 18.97
C GLN A 117 16.54 4.87 19.67
N GLN A 118 16.90 5.57 20.74
CA GLN A 118 15.96 6.39 21.51
C GLN A 118 15.38 7.54 20.68
N GLU A 119 16.18 8.20 19.85
CA GLU A 119 15.73 9.30 19.01
C GLU A 119 14.66 8.86 17.98
N VAL A 120 14.85 7.65 17.42
CA VAL A 120 13.86 7.05 16.51
C VAL A 120 12.58 6.68 17.27
N ARG A 121 12.71 6.13 18.48
CA ARG A 121 11.59 5.76 19.33
C ARG A 121 10.76 6.98 19.74
N ASP A 122 11.40 8.05 20.16
CA ASP A 122 10.75 9.30 20.55
C ASP A 122 10.00 9.90 19.36
N MET A 123 10.60 9.90 18.18
CA MET A 123 9.94 10.34 16.95
C MET A 123 8.74 9.46 16.60
N MET A 124 8.86 8.13 16.71
CA MET A 124 7.73 7.22 16.46
C MET A 124 6.57 7.48 17.42
N GLN A 125 6.85 7.74 18.70
CA GLN A 125 5.82 8.12 19.67
C GLN A 125 5.15 9.44 19.31
N GLU A 126 5.91 10.45 18.93
CA GLU A 126 5.37 11.72 18.43
C GLU A 126 4.46 11.50 17.20
N MET A 127 4.92 10.70 16.24
CA MET A 127 4.16 10.39 15.03
C MET A 127 2.85 9.63 15.32
N ILE A 128 2.82 8.80 16.34
CA ILE A 128 1.60 8.12 16.81
C ILE A 128 0.66 9.15 17.44
N LEU A 129 1.16 10.00 18.34
CA LEU A 129 0.37 11.00 19.04
C LEU A 129 -0.28 12.02 18.11
N ASN A 130 0.43 12.45 17.08
CA ASN A 130 -0.09 13.42 16.10
C ASN A 130 -0.83 12.77 14.90
N GLY A 131 -1.00 11.44 14.90
CA GLY A 131 -1.73 10.70 13.86
C GLY A 131 -0.99 10.56 12.54
N ALA A 132 0.30 10.86 12.47
CA ALA A 132 1.12 10.68 11.27
C ALA A 132 1.30 9.18 10.92
N VAL A 133 1.25 8.32 11.92
CA VAL A 133 1.13 6.86 11.79
C VAL A 133 0.07 6.33 12.75
N VAL A 134 -0.44 5.13 12.48
CA VAL A 134 -1.42 4.45 13.32
C VAL A 134 -0.76 3.27 14.00
N SER A 135 -0.91 3.17 15.32
CA SER A 135 -0.45 2.03 16.10
C SER A 135 -1.63 1.17 16.54
N VAL A 136 -1.56 -0.12 16.22
CA VAL A 136 -2.54 -1.12 16.68
C VAL A 136 -1.79 -2.26 17.35
N LYS A 137 -1.90 -2.38 18.65
CA LYS A 137 -1.06 -3.26 19.48
C LYS A 137 0.40 -2.86 19.31
N ASP A 138 1.23 -3.70 18.68
CA ASP A 138 2.63 -3.42 18.38
C ASP A 138 2.89 -3.17 16.88
N ASN A 139 1.84 -3.08 16.07
CA ASN A 139 1.93 -2.90 14.63
C ASN A 139 1.74 -1.44 14.24
N ILE A 140 2.64 -0.92 13.44
CA ILE A 140 2.63 0.46 12.94
C ILE A 140 2.23 0.48 11.46
N TYR A 141 1.25 1.30 11.15
CA TYR A 141 0.64 1.46 9.82
C TYR A 141 0.82 2.89 9.29
N LEU A 142 0.87 3.01 7.99
CA LEU A 142 0.51 4.28 7.34
C LEU A 142 -1.02 4.49 7.47
N PRO A 143 -1.52 5.68 7.84
CA PRO A 143 -2.95 5.92 8.10
C PRO A 143 -3.87 5.47 6.95
N ARG A 144 -3.45 5.76 5.71
CA ARG A 144 -4.21 5.35 4.52
C ARG A 144 -4.31 3.83 4.38
N VAL A 145 -3.23 3.11 4.70
CA VAL A 145 -3.20 1.64 4.59
C VAL A 145 -4.09 1.01 5.65
N PHE A 146 -4.02 1.53 6.89
CA PHE A 146 -4.89 1.10 7.97
C PHE A 146 -6.36 1.31 7.63
N ALA A 147 -6.72 2.50 7.13
CA ALA A 147 -8.10 2.80 6.74
C ALA A 147 -8.62 1.87 5.62
N GLN A 148 -7.75 1.50 4.66
CA GLN A 148 -8.10 0.56 3.60
C GLN A 148 -8.32 -0.86 4.14
N GLU A 149 -7.47 -1.33 5.05
CA GLU A 149 -7.62 -2.64 5.69
C GLU A 149 -8.90 -2.73 6.52
N ASP A 150 -9.13 -1.73 7.38
CA ASP A 150 -10.29 -1.67 8.26
C ASP A 150 -11.61 -1.59 7.46
N GLU A 151 -11.66 -0.75 6.42
CA GLU A 151 -12.83 -0.67 5.53
C GLU A 151 -13.06 -1.99 4.79
N THR A 152 -11.98 -2.64 4.32
CA THR A 152 -12.08 -3.95 3.66
C THR A 152 -12.63 -5.00 4.63
N ALA A 153 -12.11 -5.04 5.85
CA ALA A 153 -12.57 -5.96 6.89
C ALA A 153 -14.05 -5.73 7.22
N ARG A 154 -14.49 -4.48 7.35
CA ARG A 154 -15.92 -4.14 7.58
C ARG A 154 -16.81 -4.60 6.43
N ARG A 155 -16.41 -4.36 5.18
CA ARG A 155 -17.17 -4.80 4.00
C ARG A 155 -17.27 -6.33 3.92
N ILE A 156 -16.19 -7.02 4.22
CA ILE A 156 -16.18 -8.49 4.30
C ILE A 156 -17.14 -8.96 5.39
N ALA A 157 -17.05 -8.41 6.60
CA ALA A 157 -17.94 -8.76 7.70
C ALA A 157 -19.42 -8.54 7.36
N GLN A 158 -19.75 -7.41 6.72
CA GLN A 158 -21.11 -7.13 6.25
C GLN A 158 -21.61 -8.17 5.24
N ARG A 159 -20.73 -8.62 4.32
CA ARG A 159 -21.06 -9.65 3.33
C ARG A 159 -21.26 -11.03 3.96
N LEU A 160 -20.47 -11.37 4.98
CA LEU A 160 -20.58 -12.66 5.67
C LEU A 160 -21.88 -12.81 6.44
N VAL A 161 -22.42 -11.72 6.99
CA VAL A 161 -23.69 -11.74 7.75
C VAL A 161 -24.91 -11.41 6.86
N ALA A 162 -24.71 -11.01 5.61
CA ALA A 162 -25.81 -10.73 4.71
C ALA A 162 -26.61 -12.00 4.40
N GLN A 163 -27.93 -11.94 4.62
CA GLN A 163 -28.81 -13.01 4.18
C GLN A 163 -28.96 -12.91 2.66
N MET A 164 -28.55 -13.98 1.98
CA MET A 164 -28.74 -14.09 0.53
C MET A 164 -30.10 -14.74 0.25
N PRO A 165 -30.80 -14.33 -0.81
CA PRO A 165 -32.00 -15.01 -1.26
C PRO A 165 -31.71 -16.49 -1.50
N VAL A 166 -32.63 -17.36 -1.08
CA VAL A 166 -32.50 -18.80 -1.37
C VAL A 166 -32.87 -19.02 -2.85
N GLU A 167 -31.88 -19.28 -3.65
CA GLU A 167 -32.08 -19.57 -5.09
C GLU A 167 -32.02 -21.06 -5.34
N HIS A 168 -33.00 -21.56 -6.05
CA HIS A 168 -33.04 -22.95 -6.49
C HIS A 168 -32.25 -23.14 -7.79
N ILE A 169 -30.91 -23.15 -7.66
CA ILE A 169 -30.01 -23.20 -8.82
C ILE A 169 -29.88 -24.62 -9.46
N ALA A 170 -30.32 -25.68 -8.77
CA ALA A 170 -30.08 -27.04 -9.20
C ALA A 170 -30.58 -27.34 -10.64
N PRO A 171 -31.81 -26.98 -11.06
CA PRO A 171 -32.25 -27.24 -12.42
C PRO A 171 -31.42 -26.49 -13.47
N VAL A 172 -31.06 -25.23 -13.17
CA VAL A 172 -30.26 -24.41 -14.08
C VAL A 172 -28.83 -24.92 -14.16
N LEU A 173 -28.26 -25.38 -13.05
CA LEU A 173 -26.92 -25.97 -13.01
C LEU A 173 -26.85 -27.24 -13.86
N GLU A 174 -27.85 -28.14 -13.76
CA GLU A 174 -27.88 -29.34 -14.58
C GLU A 174 -28.00 -29.02 -16.08
N GLN A 175 -28.82 -28.05 -16.46
CA GLN A 175 -28.89 -27.60 -17.85
C GLN A 175 -27.53 -27.07 -18.34
N VAL A 176 -26.87 -26.20 -17.54
CA VAL A 176 -25.54 -25.67 -17.86
C VAL A 176 -24.51 -26.80 -18.02
N LYS A 177 -24.51 -27.78 -17.13
CA LYS A 177 -23.61 -28.94 -17.22
C LYS A 177 -23.80 -29.70 -18.52
N VAL A 178 -25.05 -29.99 -18.90
CA VAL A 178 -25.36 -30.72 -20.15
C VAL A 178 -24.90 -29.91 -21.38
N GLU A 179 -25.30 -28.64 -21.47
CA GLU A 179 -25.01 -27.81 -22.63
C GLU A 179 -23.52 -27.49 -22.81
N MET A 180 -22.77 -27.34 -21.70
CA MET A 180 -21.34 -27.13 -21.73
C MET A 180 -20.51 -28.41 -21.77
N GLY A 181 -21.15 -29.59 -21.73
CA GLY A 181 -20.47 -30.89 -21.68
C GLY A 181 -19.59 -31.05 -20.42
N LEU A 182 -19.98 -30.45 -19.30
CA LEU A 182 -19.19 -30.43 -18.08
C LEU A 182 -19.52 -31.61 -17.14
N ARG A 183 -18.46 -32.20 -16.58
CA ARG A 183 -18.55 -33.08 -15.43
C ARG A 183 -17.86 -32.45 -14.25
N LEU A 184 -18.63 -31.89 -13.34
CA LEU A 184 -18.10 -31.30 -12.12
C LEU A 184 -17.93 -32.38 -11.05
N SER A 185 -16.85 -32.30 -10.27
CA SER A 185 -16.72 -33.08 -9.05
C SER A 185 -17.66 -32.58 -7.96
N ALA A 186 -17.93 -33.39 -6.94
CA ALA A 186 -18.74 -32.96 -5.81
C ALA A 186 -18.24 -31.68 -5.14
N GLN A 187 -16.92 -31.50 -5.05
CA GLN A 187 -16.32 -30.26 -4.50
C GLN A 187 -16.52 -29.07 -5.42
N GLN A 188 -16.45 -29.25 -6.73
CA GLN A 188 -16.70 -28.19 -7.70
C GLN A 188 -18.17 -27.75 -7.68
N GLU A 189 -19.09 -28.70 -7.59
CA GLU A 189 -20.53 -28.40 -7.43
C GLU A 189 -20.80 -27.67 -6.12
N ALA A 190 -20.22 -28.14 -5.00
CA ALA A 190 -20.34 -27.46 -3.72
C ALA A 190 -19.85 -26.01 -3.78
N ALA A 191 -18.78 -25.72 -4.53
CA ALA A 191 -18.27 -24.38 -4.75
C ALA A 191 -19.25 -23.51 -5.57
N VAL A 192 -19.93 -24.09 -6.59
CA VAL A 192 -21.01 -23.41 -7.32
C VAL A 192 -22.15 -23.06 -6.38
N TYR A 193 -22.65 -24.00 -5.60
CA TYR A 193 -23.72 -23.76 -4.63
C TYR A 193 -23.33 -22.70 -3.58
N ALA A 194 -22.10 -22.74 -3.10
CA ALA A 194 -21.60 -21.74 -2.11
C ALA A 194 -21.66 -20.31 -2.67
N ALA A 195 -21.37 -20.12 -3.96
CA ALA A 195 -21.40 -18.79 -4.58
C ALA A 195 -22.80 -18.15 -4.59
N PHE A 196 -23.87 -18.95 -4.57
CA PHE A 196 -25.25 -18.47 -4.54
C PHE A 196 -25.88 -18.44 -3.14
N ARG A 197 -25.26 -19.12 -2.18
CA ARG A 197 -25.75 -19.17 -0.79
C ARG A 197 -25.15 -18.13 0.12
N HIS A 198 -23.96 -17.64 -0.22
CA HIS A 198 -23.19 -16.75 0.65
C HIS A 198 -22.88 -15.44 -0.04
N GLY A 199 -22.92 -14.35 0.70
CA GLY A 199 -22.56 -13.01 0.21
C GLY A 199 -21.06 -12.86 -0.12
N LEU A 200 -20.24 -13.78 0.36
CA LEU A 200 -18.83 -13.92 0.03
C LEU A 200 -18.45 -15.40 0.00
N SER A 201 -17.74 -15.83 -1.05
CA SER A 201 -17.19 -17.17 -1.18
C SER A 201 -15.75 -17.12 -1.67
N VAL A 202 -14.90 -17.99 -1.14
CA VAL A 202 -13.49 -18.11 -1.54
C VAL A 202 -13.26 -19.49 -2.13
N ILE A 203 -12.86 -19.56 -3.40
CA ILE A 203 -12.57 -20.80 -4.11
C ILE A 203 -11.05 -20.92 -4.27
N THR A 204 -10.46 -21.90 -3.59
CA THR A 204 -9.03 -22.18 -3.63
C THR A 204 -8.75 -23.54 -4.26
N GLY A 205 -7.53 -23.78 -4.67
CA GLY A 205 -7.09 -25.07 -5.22
C GLY A 205 -5.77 -24.93 -5.98
N SER A 206 -5.06 -26.05 -6.16
CA SER A 206 -3.81 -26.12 -6.91
C SER A 206 -4.00 -25.78 -8.41
N PRO A 207 -2.95 -25.48 -9.17
CA PRO A 207 -3.04 -25.36 -10.63
C PRO A 207 -3.69 -26.62 -11.25
N GLY A 208 -4.55 -26.43 -12.24
CA GLY A 208 -5.23 -27.55 -12.93
C GLY A 208 -6.46 -28.15 -12.23
N THR A 209 -6.86 -27.71 -11.04
CA THR A 209 -8.03 -28.24 -10.31
C THR A 209 -9.39 -27.75 -10.83
N GLY A 210 -9.42 -27.02 -11.95
CA GLY A 210 -10.66 -26.59 -12.59
C GLY A 210 -11.31 -25.34 -11.98
N LYS A 211 -10.58 -24.49 -11.22
CA LYS A 211 -11.11 -23.24 -10.66
C LYS A 211 -11.77 -22.34 -11.71
N THR A 212 -11.16 -22.20 -12.87
CA THR A 212 -11.72 -21.42 -14.00
C THR A 212 -12.99 -22.04 -14.54
N THR A 213 -13.08 -23.37 -14.57
CA THR A 213 -14.30 -24.11 -14.95
C THR A 213 -15.43 -23.81 -13.98
N VAL A 214 -15.15 -23.87 -12.67
CA VAL A 214 -16.13 -23.53 -11.61
C VAL A 214 -16.59 -22.09 -11.76
N LEU A 215 -15.68 -21.13 -11.92
CA LEU A 215 -16.03 -19.72 -12.11
C LEU A 215 -16.91 -19.53 -13.35
N ARG A 216 -16.55 -20.15 -14.48
CA ARG A 216 -17.34 -20.09 -15.72
C ARG A 216 -18.74 -20.67 -15.51
N THR A 217 -18.86 -21.77 -14.79
CA THR A 217 -20.17 -22.37 -14.45
C THR A 217 -21.00 -21.44 -13.58
N ILE A 218 -20.42 -20.82 -12.54
CA ILE A 218 -21.09 -19.83 -11.69
C ILE A 218 -21.63 -18.68 -12.54
N LEU A 219 -20.81 -18.13 -13.42
CA LEU A 219 -21.20 -17.01 -14.29
C LEU A 219 -22.34 -17.39 -15.23
N GLU A 220 -22.33 -18.59 -15.79
CA GLU A 220 -23.37 -19.05 -16.72
C GLU A 220 -24.69 -19.29 -15.99
N VAL A 221 -24.65 -19.93 -14.82
CA VAL A 221 -25.84 -20.08 -13.95
C VAL A 221 -26.39 -18.72 -13.55
N TYR A 222 -25.53 -17.79 -13.12
CA TYR A 222 -25.95 -16.44 -12.73
C TYR A 222 -26.64 -15.69 -13.87
N ARG A 223 -26.09 -15.70 -15.08
CA ARG A 223 -26.67 -15.03 -16.24
C ARG A 223 -28.07 -15.55 -16.62
N ARG A 224 -28.31 -16.84 -16.42
CA ARG A 224 -29.62 -17.43 -16.69
C ARG A 224 -30.66 -17.07 -15.65
N LEU A 225 -30.24 -17.00 -14.39
CA LEU A 225 -31.12 -16.59 -13.29
C LEU A 225 -31.36 -15.07 -13.28
N HIS A 226 -30.38 -14.31 -13.71
CA HIS A 226 -30.38 -12.84 -13.68
C HIS A 226 -29.96 -12.26 -15.04
N PRO A 227 -30.86 -12.28 -16.07
CA PRO A 227 -30.53 -11.78 -17.42
C PRO A 227 -30.02 -10.33 -17.42
N ASP A 228 -30.58 -9.49 -16.56
CA ASP A 228 -30.21 -8.06 -16.41
C ASP A 228 -29.12 -7.83 -15.33
N GLY A 229 -28.61 -8.93 -14.73
CA GLY A 229 -27.61 -8.89 -13.66
C GLY A 229 -26.26 -8.41 -14.17
N LYS A 230 -25.63 -7.48 -13.41
CA LYS A 230 -24.30 -6.97 -13.74
C LYS A 230 -23.21 -7.83 -13.08
N VAL A 231 -22.19 -8.18 -13.85
CA VAL A 231 -21.04 -8.93 -13.41
C VAL A 231 -19.77 -8.10 -13.68
N ALA A 232 -18.89 -7.97 -12.68
CA ALA A 232 -17.56 -7.41 -12.84
C ALA A 232 -16.51 -8.47 -12.54
N LEU A 233 -15.58 -8.67 -13.47
CA LEU A 233 -14.39 -9.52 -13.28
C LEU A 233 -13.19 -8.59 -13.09
N MET A 234 -12.40 -8.85 -12.04
CA MET A 234 -11.20 -8.07 -11.72
C MET A 234 -10.03 -9.05 -11.54
N ALA A 235 -8.84 -8.69 -12.04
CA ALA A 235 -7.60 -9.45 -11.92
C ALA A 235 -6.45 -8.54 -11.52
#